data_682f8d651f59cc5e64dbffc0b76ce897
#
_entry.id   682f8d651f59cc5e64dbffc0b76ce897
#
_cell.length_a   1.000
_cell.length_b   1.000
_cell.length_c   1.000
_cell.angle_alpha   90.00
_cell.angle_beta   90.00
_cell.angle_gamma   90.00
#
_symmetry.space_group_name_H-M   'P 1'
#
loop_
_entity.id
_entity.type
_entity.pdbx_description
1 polymer ?
#
loop_
_entity_poly.entity_id
_entity_poly.type
_entity_poly.pdbx_seq_one_letter_code
_entity_poly.pdbx_strand_id
1 'polypeptide(L)'
;NAKNGAFLELSEDMLKTYAPKTWESVPAEHWDLCKYNGEIYLMPEDNYAQWTNHGFAYRLDWAKEAGLTDGVKSWEDLTTYFKYVKETYGNDLKYLWDSDGTQYNQMVGGWITSHSNYVPIDGLNSGAMWGGSKDDLYTVYSPYMTDTDSLVEYAKLMKEWNEIGVFPTNVLNNTSSQNRDEYRVGQVAVEQHHTQTWTDLCSHTATNTIYDTDEDAETGFFYFGEETGNVVALSITHGAMAVSAGSK
;
A
#
# COMPACT_ATOMS: atom_id res chain seq x y z
N ASN A 1 -5.85 -17.71 14.64
CA ASN A 1 -5.27 -19.07 14.60
C ASN A 1 -4.80 -19.53 15.99
N ALA A 2 -4.12 -18.69 16.82
CA ALA A 2 -3.78 -19.03 18.22
C ALA A 2 -5.01 -19.47 19.02
N LYS A 3 -6.12 -18.69 18.96
CA LYS A 3 -7.41 -19.03 19.57
C LYS A 3 -7.90 -20.46 19.27
N ASN A 4 -7.56 -20.97 18.09
CA ASN A 4 -8.03 -22.29 17.63
C ASN A 4 -6.98 -23.39 17.86
N GLY A 5 -5.91 -23.10 18.63
CA GLY A 5 -4.84 -24.07 18.92
C GLY A 5 -3.99 -24.46 17.72
N ALA A 6 -3.94 -23.64 16.67
CA ALA A 6 -3.13 -23.93 15.47
C ALA A 6 -1.65 -23.60 15.66
N PHE A 7 -1.32 -22.74 16.61
CA PHE A 7 0.03 -22.29 16.88
C PHE A 7 0.57 -22.86 18.20
N LEU A 8 1.86 -23.17 18.20
CA LEU A 8 2.61 -23.53 19.40
C LEU A 8 2.83 -22.26 20.24
N GLU A 9 2.63 -22.37 21.53
CA GLU A 9 3.07 -21.36 22.50
C GLU A 9 4.60 -21.28 22.52
N LEU A 10 5.12 -20.07 22.37
CA LEU A 10 6.54 -19.78 22.44
C LEU A 10 6.86 -19.19 23.82
N SER A 11 7.12 -20.06 24.83
CA SER A 11 7.45 -19.56 26.15
C SER A 11 8.73 -18.71 26.14
N GLU A 12 8.84 -17.76 27.07
CA GLU A 12 10.06 -16.94 27.22
C GLU A 12 11.31 -17.82 27.39
N ASP A 13 11.22 -18.89 28.16
CA ASP A 13 12.36 -19.81 28.38
C ASP A 13 12.77 -20.50 27.08
N MET A 14 11.79 -20.87 26.23
CA MET A 14 12.05 -21.42 24.92
C MET A 14 12.74 -20.40 24.02
N LEU A 15 12.21 -19.17 23.95
CA LEU A 15 12.80 -18.09 23.15
C LEU A 15 14.22 -17.74 23.62
N LYS A 16 14.43 -17.61 24.93
CA LYS A 16 15.76 -17.35 25.52
C LYS A 16 16.76 -18.49 25.24
N THR A 17 16.28 -19.72 25.17
CA THR A 17 17.13 -20.89 24.96
C THR A 17 17.47 -21.10 23.48
N TYR A 18 16.48 -21.03 22.60
CA TYR A 18 16.62 -21.43 21.20
C TYR A 18 16.73 -20.27 20.22
N ALA A 19 16.30 -19.08 20.61
CA ALA A 19 16.37 -17.86 19.81
C ALA A 19 16.86 -16.64 20.63
N PRO A 20 17.99 -16.76 21.39
CA PRO A 20 18.43 -15.72 22.32
C PRO A 20 18.68 -14.38 21.64
N LYS A 21 19.24 -14.36 20.43
CA LYS A 21 19.49 -13.13 19.69
C LYS A 21 18.21 -12.41 19.32
N THR A 22 17.18 -13.14 18.87
CA THR A 22 15.87 -12.58 18.58
C THR A 22 15.21 -12.05 19.85
N TRP A 23 15.27 -12.82 20.95
CA TRP A 23 14.72 -12.39 22.23
C TRP A 23 15.36 -11.07 22.71
N GLU A 24 16.66 -10.92 22.59
CA GLU A 24 17.43 -9.75 23.04
C GLU A 24 17.22 -8.53 22.10
N SER A 25 17.01 -8.78 20.80
CA SER A 25 16.89 -7.69 19.81
C SER A 25 15.51 -7.04 19.76
N VAL A 26 14.47 -7.77 20.17
CA VAL A 26 13.09 -7.29 20.11
C VAL A 26 12.73 -6.59 21.41
N PRO A 27 12.27 -5.32 21.40
CA PRO A 27 11.80 -4.60 22.57
C PRO A 27 10.67 -5.34 23.32
N ALA A 28 10.64 -5.22 24.64
CA ALA A 28 9.67 -5.94 25.47
C ALA A 28 8.21 -5.62 25.08
N GLU A 29 7.92 -4.37 24.77
CA GLU A 29 6.61 -3.90 24.32
C GLU A 29 6.19 -4.52 22.98
N HIS A 30 7.13 -4.88 22.12
CA HIS A 30 6.84 -5.56 20.86
C HIS A 30 6.46 -7.02 21.07
N TRP A 31 7.05 -7.69 22.07
CA TRP A 31 6.61 -9.04 22.45
C TRP A 31 5.16 -9.05 22.96
N ASP A 32 4.70 -7.97 23.60
CA ASP A 32 3.32 -7.87 24.09
C ASP A 32 2.31 -7.90 22.93
N LEU A 33 2.65 -7.34 21.76
CA LEU A 33 1.83 -7.40 20.55
C LEU A 33 1.74 -8.83 19.94
N CYS A 34 2.66 -9.72 20.32
CA CYS A 34 2.72 -11.09 19.84
C CYS A 34 1.96 -12.08 20.75
N LYS A 35 1.32 -11.57 21.82
CA LYS A 35 0.61 -12.37 22.80
C LYS A 35 -0.87 -12.57 22.47
N TYR A 36 -1.37 -13.72 22.82
CA TYR A 36 -2.80 -14.02 22.92
C TYR A 36 -3.09 -14.64 24.27
N ASN A 37 -4.01 -14.05 25.05
CA ASN A 37 -4.31 -14.46 26.43
C ASN A 37 -3.07 -14.49 27.37
N GLY A 38 -2.10 -13.61 27.13
CA GLY A 38 -0.88 -13.51 27.94
C GLY A 38 0.29 -14.35 27.45
N GLU A 39 0.10 -15.28 26.52
CA GLU A 39 1.11 -16.17 26.00
C GLU A 39 1.56 -15.76 24.60
N ILE A 40 2.87 -15.88 24.30
CA ILE A 40 3.47 -15.51 23.00
C ILE A 40 3.20 -16.64 21.98
N TYR A 41 2.71 -16.26 20.80
CA TYR A 41 2.46 -17.17 19.67
C TYR A 41 3.13 -16.74 18.38
N LEU A 42 3.67 -15.52 18.33
CA LEU A 42 4.29 -14.96 17.14
C LEU A 42 5.73 -14.54 17.46
N MET A 43 6.61 -14.70 16.50
CA MET A 43 7.90 -14.01 16.44
C MET A 43 7.74 -12.81 15.53
N PRO A 44 7.91 -11.57 16.03
CA PRO A 44 7.72 -10.38 15.22
C PRO A 44 8.80 -10.21 14.17
N GLU A 45 8.45 -9.58 13.07
CA GLU A 45 9.41 -9.09 12.08
C GLU A 45 9.77 -7.64 12.38
N ASP A 46 10.53 -7.43 13.45
CA ASP A 46 10.75 -6.13 14.06
C ASP A 46 11.42 -5.09 13.14
N ASN A 47 12.22 -5.56 12.18
CA ASN A 47 12.86 -4.69 11.18
C ASN A 47 11.92 -4.21 10.08
N TYR A 48 10.73 -4.78 9.98
CA TYR A 48 9.77 -4.51 8.93
C TYR A 48 8.66 -3.55 9.37
N ALA A 49 8.65 -3.19 10.63
CA ALA A 49 7.56 -2.48 11.30
C ALA A 49 7.20 -1.11 10.73
N GLN A 50 7.92 -0.62 9.72
CA GLN A 50 7.89 0.80 9.52
C GLN A 50 6.89 1.29 8.52
N TRP A 51 6.14 0.42 7.78
CA TRP A 51 5.52 1.06 6.64
C TRP A 51 4.41 0.29 5.97
N THR A 52 3.46 1.05 5.47
CA THR A 52 2.79 0.75 4.23
C THR A 52 2.66 2.04 3.46
N ASN A 53 3.69 2.42 2.73
CA ASN A 53 3.57 3.49 1.77
C ASN A 53 2.85 2.91 0.56
N HIS A 54 1.53 2.82 0.65
CA HIS A 54 0.70 2.57 -0.51
C HIS A 54 0.71 3.80 -1.41
N GLY A 55 0.70 3.55 -2.70
CA GLY A 55 0.78 4.60 -3.70
C GLY A 55 0.80 4.03 -5.11
N PHE A 56 1.36 4.77 -6.04
CA PHE A 56 1.46 4.40 -7.44
C PHE A 56 2.91 4.28 -7.89
N ALA A 57 3.29 3.12 -8.40
CA ALA A 57 4.44 3.00 -9.28
C ALA A 57 4.06 3.57 -10.66
N TYR A 58 4.92 4.40 -11.25
CA TYR A 58 4.66 5.08 -12.52
C TYR A 58 5.94 5.20 -13.37
N ARG A 59 5.80 5.57 -14.64
CA ARG A 59 6.89 5.90 -15.54
C ARG A 59 7.37 7.33 -15.25
N LEU A 60 8.54 7.45 -14.65
CA LEU A 60 9.15 8.74 -14.34
C LEU A 60 9.60 9.49 -15.59
N ASP A 61 10.08 8.78 -16.61
CA ASP A 61 10.40 9.35 -17.91
C ASP A 61 9.16 10.03 -18.54
N TRP A 62 8.00 9.38 -18.56
CA TRP A 62 6.74 9.99 -19.01
C TRP A 62 6.28 11.16 -18.13
N ALA A 63 6.53 11.10 -16.84
CA ALA A 63 6.23 12.22 -15.95
C ALA A 63 7.10 13.44 -16.26
N LYS A 64 8.40 13.24 -16.54
CA LYS A 64 9.31 14.31 -16.98
C LYS A 64 8.86 14.94 -18.31
N GLU A 65 8.41 14.14 -19.25
CA GLU A 65 7.83 14.62 -20.51
C GLU A 65 6.56 15.44 -20.30
N ALA A 66 5.75 15.08 -19.29
CA ALA A 66 4.56 15.84 -18.87
C ALA A 66 4.92 17.16 -18.15
N GLY A 67 6.22 17.47 -17.97
CA GLY A 67 6.70 18.65 -17.26
C GLY A 67 6.91 18.44 -15.76
N LEU A 68 6.70 17.24 -15.24
CA LEU A 68 6.91 16.87 -13.84
C LEU A 68 8.37 16.40 -13.63
N THR A 69 9.31 17.35 -13.71
CA THR A 69 10.75 17.06 -13.72
C THR A 69 11.25 16.36 -12.46
N ASP A 70 10.62 16.60 -11.32
CA ASP A 70 10.93 15.99 -10.01
C ASP A 70 10.03 14.78 -9.70
N GLY A 71 9.28 14.31 -10.71
CA GLY A 71 8.29 13.26 -10.60
C GLY A 71 6.95 13.73 -10.05
N VAL A 72 6.07 12.78 -9.78
CA VAL A 72 4.74 13.02 -9.19
C VAL A 72 4.90 13.27 -7.68
N LYS A 73 4.42 14.40 -7.18
CA LYS A 73 4.50 14.83 -5.78
C LYS A 73 3.15 15.08 -5.13
N SER A 74 2.11 15.13 -5.94
CA SER A 74 0.73 15.42 -5.51
C SER A 74 -0.29 14.63 -6.28
N TRP A 75 -1.52 14.59 -5.78
CA TRP A 75 -2.66 14.03 -6.51
C TRP A 75 -2.99 14.84 -7.77
N GLU A 76 -2.69 16.14 -7.77
CA GLU A 76 -2.82 17.01 -8.94
C GLU A 76 -1.76 16.68 -10.01
N ASP A 77 -0.51 16.45 -9.59
CA ASP A 77 0.54 15.97 -10.48
C ASP A 77 0.17 14.63 -11.12
N LEU A 78 -0.41 13.72 -10.33
CA LEU A 78 -0.86 12.42 -10.84
C LEU A 78 -1.97 12.60 -11.89
N THR A 79 -2.88 13.55 -11.69
CA THR A 79 -3.90 13.92 -12.68
C THR A 79 -3.25 14.49 -13.96
N THR A 80 -2.25 15.34 -13.81
CA THR A 80 -1.48 15.90 -14.93
C THR A 80 -0.75 14.79 -15.70
N TYR A 81 -0.13 13.86 -14.99
CA TYR A 81 0.49 12.69 -15.56
C TYR A 81 -0.50 11.84 -16.37
N PHE A 82 -1.67 11.55 -15.83
CA PHE A 82 -2.70 10.78 -16.54
C PHE A 82 -3.20 11.48 -17.81
N LYS A 83 -3.40 12.79 -17.78
CA LYS A 83 -3.79 13.57 -18.97
C LYS A 83 -2.73 13.46 -20.08
N TYR A 84 -1.47 13.67 -19.72
CA TYR A 84 -0.36 13.55 -20.66
C TYR A 84 -0.24 12.14 -21.25
N VAL A 85 -0.21 11.13 -20.40
CA VAL A 85 -0.07 9.73 -20.85
C VAL A 85 -1.26 9.31 -21.72
N LYS A 86 -2.49 9.77 -21.38
CA LYS A 86 -3.66 9.50 -22.21
C LYS A 86 -3.54 10.10 -23.59
N GLU A 87 -3.08 11.33 -23.69
CA GLU A 87 -2.93 12.03 -24.95
C GLU A 87 -1.80 11.43 -25.81
N THR A 88 -0.68 11.11 -25.19
CA THR A 88 0.56 10.72 -25.89
C THR A 88 0.62 9.22 -26.16
N TYR A 89 0.31 8.38 -25.18
CA TYR A 89 0.50 6.93 -25.21
C TYR A 89 -0.81 6.13 -25.16
N GLY A 90 -1.96 6.79 -25.02
CA GLY A 90 -3.24 6.12 -24.76
C GLY A 90 -3.72 5.15 -25.84
N ASN A 91 -3.18 5.24 -27.06
CA ASN A 91 -3.48 4.28 -28.13
C ASN A 91 -2.66 2.98 -28.04
N ASP A 92 -1.51 3.03 -27.35
CA ASP A 92 -0.59 1.90 -27.17
C ASP A 92 -0.86 1.16 -25.87
N LEU A 93 -1.60 1.78 -24.94
CA LEU A 93 -1.96 1.23 -23.65
C LEU A 93 -3.35 0.60 -23.68
N LYS A 94 -3.55 -0.42 -22.87
CA LYS A 94 -4.89 -1.00 -22.65
C LYS A 94 -5.79 -0.01 -21.93
N TYR A 95 -5.28 0.58 -20.86
CA TYR A 95 -5.88 1.61 -20.01
C TYR A 95 -4.76 2.27 -19.20
N LEU A 96 -5.04 3.34 -18.47
CA LEU A 96 -3.99 3.98 -17.68
C LEU A 96 -3.78 3.29 -16.34
N TRP A 97 -4.85 2.92 -15.67
CA TRP A 97 -4.82 2.18 -14.41
C TRP A 97 -6.05 1.30 -14.23
N ASP A 98 -5.83 0.12 -13.69
CA ASP A 98 -6.88 -0.76 -13.20
C ASP A 98 -6.40 -1.49 -11.95
N SER A 99 -7.33 -2.03 -11.17
CA SER A 99 -7.01 -2.78 -9.97
C SER A 99 -8.20 -3.59 -9.47
N ASP A 100 -8.01 -4.35 -8.41
CA ASP A 100 -9.12 -5.01 -7.73
C ASP A 100 -9.81 -4.07 -6.71
N GLY A 101 -10.95 -4.53 -6.20
CA GLY A 101 -11.72 -3.75 -5.23
C GLY A 101 -10.95 -3.43 -3.94
N THR A 102 -9.99 -4.26 -3.56
CA THR A 102 -9.15 -4.03 -2.37
C THR A 102 -8.27 -2.80 -2.56
N GLN A 103 -7.63 -2.67 -3.70
CA GLN A 103 -6.74 -1.54 -3.98
C GLN A 103 -7.51 -0.23 -4.20
N TYR A 104 -8.70 -0.27 -4.79
CA TYR A 104 -9.58 0.90 -4.82
C TYR A 104 -9.97 1.37 -3.42
N ASN A 105 -10.25 0.44 -2.50
CA ASN A 105 -10.53 0.77 -1.10
C ASN A 105 -9.30 1.35 -0.38
N GLN A 106 -8.11 0.82 -0.64
CA GLN A 106 -6.86 1.36 -0.11
C GLN A 106 -6.63 2.81 -0.55
N MET A 107 -7.00 3.15 -1.77
CA MET A 107 -6.82 4.49 -2.31
C MET A 107 -7.69 5.53 -1.58
N VAL A 108 -8.93 5.23 -1.22
CA VAL A 108 -9.75 6.16 -0.42
C VAL A 108 -9.17 6.34 0.98
N GLY A 109 -8.62 5.28 1.58
CA GLY A 109 -7.90 5.37 2.84
C GLY A 109 -6.64 6.23 2.74
N GLY A 110 -5.91 6.12 1.64
CA GLY A 110 -4.76 6.96 1.33
C GLY A 110 -5.13 8.43 1.16
N TRP A 111 -6.24 8.70 0.47
CA TRP A 111 -6.78 10.06 0.35
C TRP A 111 -7.11 10.67 1.72
N ILE A 112 -7.84 9.97 2.57
CA ILE A 112 -8.19 10.41 3.92
C ILE A 112 -6.91 10.68 4.73
N THR A 113 -5.93 9.79 4.68
CA THR A 113 -4.65 9.96 5.38
C THR A 113 -3.91 11.22 4.96
N SER A 114 -3.97 11.59 3.69
CA SER A 114 -3.27 12.76 3.15
C SER A 114 -4.08 14.06 3.24
N HIS A 115 -5.41 14.02 3.21
CA HIS A 115 -6.26 15.20 3.06
C HIS A 115 -7.15 15.49 4.27
N SER A 116 -7.07 14.69 5.32
CA SER A 116 -7.87 14.91 6.52
C SER A 116 -7.08 14.74 7.82
N ASN A 117 -7.71 15.08 8.94
CA ASN A 117 -7.15 14.83 10.27
C ASN A 117 -7.40 13.41 10.78
N TYR A 118 -8.03 12.56 9.98
CA TYR A 118 -8.35 11.18 10.38
C TYR A 118 -7.28 10.19 9.89
N VAL A 119 -7.14 9.10 10.63
CA VAL A 119 -6.28 7.98 10.32
C VAL A 119 -7.14 6.72 10.21
N PRO A 120 -7.08 5.96 9.14
CA PRO A 120 -7.84 4.71 9.02
C PRO A 120 -7.42 3.72 10.11
N ILE A 121 -8.39 3.19 10.87
CA ILE A 121 -8.17 2.18 11.92
C ILE A 121 -8.32 0.77 11.35
N ASP A 122 -9.26 0.59 10.45
CA ASP A 122 -9.55 -0.69 9.78
C ASP A 122 -8.55 -1.03 8.68
N GLY A 123 -7.46 -0.28 8.61
CA GLY A 123 -6.48 -0.36 7.54
C GLY A 123 -7.02 0.18 6.23
N LEU A 124 -6.21 0.13 5.19
CA LEU A 124 -6.60 0.65 3.89
C LEU A 124 -7.59 -0.26 3.15
N ASN A 125 -7.69 -1.52 3.56
CA ASN A 125 -8.45 -2.54 2.82
C ASN A 125 -9.97 -2.41 2.93
N SER A 126 -10.47 -1.70 3.94
CA SER A 126 -11.92 -1.60 4.22
C SER A 126 -12.54 -0.28 3.74
N GLY A 127 -11.85 0.45 2.87
CA GLY A 127 -12.34 1.72 2.32
C GLY A 127 -12.37 2.85 3.35
N ALA A 128 -11.56 2.74 4.40
CA ALA A 128 -11.46 3.71 5.49
C ALA A 128 -12.83 4.03 6.14
N MET A 129 -13.66 3.02 6.37
CA MET A 129 -14.97 3.20 7.00
C MET A 129 -14.87 3.70 8.44
N TRP A 130 -13.76 3.38 9.13
CA TRP A 130 -13.50 3.74 10.52
C TRP A 130 -12.12 4.38 10.65
N GLY A 131 -12.05 5.44 11.43
CA GLY A 131 -10.82 6.13 11.70
C GLY A 131 -10.79 6.77 13.09
N GLY A 132 -9.60 7.10 13.55
CA GLY A 132 -9.36 7.96 14.69
C GLY A 132 -8.83 9.31 14.23
N SER A 133 -9.08 10.37 14.99
CA SER A 133 -8.41 11.65 14.77
C SER A 133 -6.92 11.52 15.10
N LYS A 134 -6.05 12.23 14.37
CA LYS A 134 -4.63 12.35 14.71
C LYS A 134 -4.40 12.96 16.10
N ASP A 135 -5.36 13.75 16.60
CA ASP A 135 -5.33 14.34 17.93
C ASP A 135 -5.95 13.45 19.01
N ASP A 136 -6.78 12.47 18.60
CA ASP A 136 -7.44 11.51 19.51
C ASP A 136 -7.59 10.16 18.80
N LEU A 137 -6.55 9.33 18.88
CA LEU A 137 -6.48 8.02 18.26
C LEU A 137 -7.37 6.95 18.93
N TYR A 138 -7.85 7.21 20.14
CA TYR A 138 -8.64 6.24 20.91
C TYR A 138 -10.16 6.41 20.74
N THR A 139 -10.60 7.53 20.17
CA THR A 139 -12.00 7.70 19.80
C THR A 139 -12.21 7.33 18.34
N VAL A 140 -13.12 6.39 18.10
CA VAL A 140 -13.42 5.90 16.76
C VAL A 140 -14.48 6.77 16.09
N TYR A 141 -14.17 7.24 14.90
CA TYR A 141 -15.06 8.02 14.05
C TYR A 141 -15.30 7.31 12.72
N SER A 142 -16.41 7.62 12.07
CA SER A 142 -16.60 7.29 10.66
C SER A 142 -16.28 8.52 9.80
N PRO A 143 -15.21 8.51 8.98
CA PRO A 143 -14.89 9.62 8.09
C PRO A 143 -16.04 9.99 7.16
N TYR A 144 -16.87 9.02 6.78
CA TYR A 144 -18.08 9.25 5.96
C TYR A 144 -19.15 10.13 6.64
N MET A 145 -19.07 10.28 7.95
CA MET A 145 -19.98 11.14 8.72
C MET A 145 -19.30 12.42 9.20
N THR A 146 -18.00 12.37 9.46
CA THR A 146 -17.26 13.45 10.12
C THR A 146 -16.36 14.24 9.17
N ASP A 147 -16.07 13.70 7.98
CA ASP A 147 -15.18 14.31 6.99
C ASP A 147 -15.76 14.22 5.57
N THR A 148 -17.05 14.53 5.45
CA THR A 148 -17.79 14.41 4.19
C THR A 148 -17.19 15.29 3.08
N ASP A 149 -16.65 16.46 3.42
CA ASP A 149 -16.09 17.39 2.42
C ASP A 149 -14.87 16.79 1.74
N SER A 150 -13.95 16.18 2.50
CA SER A 150 -12.78 15.50 1.93
C SER A 150 -13.19 14.33 1.01
N LEU A 151 -14.20 13.56 1.40
CA LEU A 151 -14.72 12.48 0.55
C LEU A 151 -15.42 12.97 -0.72
N VAL A 152 -16.08 14.13 -0.66
CA VAL A 152 -16.66 14.77 -1.85
C VAL A 152 -15.56 15.22 -2.82
N GLU A 153 -14.45 15.76 -2.32
CA GLU A 153 -13.30 16.10 -3.16
C GLU A 153 -12.68 14.86 -3.80
N TYR A 154 -12.53 13.78 -3.03
CA TYR A 154 -12.11 12.50 -3.57
C TYR A 154 -13.04 11.99 -4.69
N ALA A 155 -14.34 12.08 -4.48
CA ALA A 155 -15.31 11.65 -5.50
C ALA A 155 -15.23 12.51 -6.78
N LYS A 156 -14.95 13.82 -6.66
CA LYS A 156 -14.71 14.70 -7.80
C LYS A 156 -13.45 14.31 -8.56
N LEU A 157 -12.36 13.99 -7.84
CA LEU A 157 -11.12 13.49 -8.44
C LEU A 157 -11.38 12.20 -9.21
N MET A 158 -12.07 11.23 -8.61
CA MET A 158 -12.41 9.96 -9.29
C MET A 158 -13.28 10.18 -10.53
N LYS A 159 -14.20 11.13 -10.47
CA LYS A 159 -15.01 11.51 -11.64
C LYS A 159 -14.13 12.11 -12.74
N GLU A 160 -13.22 13.01 -12.40
CA GLU A 160 -12.26 13.58 -13.37
C GLU A 160 -11.40 12.50 -14.00
N TRP A 161 -10.85 11.57 -13.22
CA TRP A 161 -10.06 10.46 -13.76
C TRP A 161 -10.87 9.54 -14.67
N ASN A 162 -12.15 9.33 -14.35
CA ASN A 162 -13.04 8.58 -15.24
C ASN A 162 -13.29 9.34 -16.57
N GLU A 163 -13.43 10.65 -16.53
CA GLU A 163 -13.61 11.51 -17.73
C GLU A 163 -12.34 11.54 -18.60
N ILE A 164 -11.15 11.50 -18.01
CA ILE A 164 -9.87 11.32 -18.70
C ILE A 164 -9.80 9.93 -19.38
N GLY A 165 -10.52 8.94 -18.84
CA GLY A 165 -10.45 7.56 -19.28
C GLY A 165 -9.29 6.79 -18.64
N VAL A 166 -9.02 7.06 -17.37
CA VAL A 166 -8.00 6.34 -16.58
C VAL A 166 -8.39 4.88 -16.44
N PHE A 167 -9.67 4.62 -16.14
CA PHE A 167 -10.19 3.29 -15.82
C PHE A 167 -10.70 2.53 -17.05
N PRO A 168 -10.56 1.19 -17.11
CA PRO A 168 -11.24 0.38 -18.11
C PRO A 168 -12.75 0.31 -17.86
N THR A 169 -13.50 -0.03 -18.89
CA THR A 169 -14.97 -0.17 -18.79
C THR A 169 -15.42 -1.33 -17.92
N ASN A 170 -14.55 -2.32 -17.70
CA ASN A 170 -14.83 -3.53 -16.91
C ASN A 170 -14.02 -3.58 -15.60
N VAL A 171 -13.66 -2.44 -15.07
CA VAL A 171 -12.80 -2.23 -13.90
C VAL A 171 -13.09 -3.14 -12.69
N LEU A 172 -14.34 -3.54 -12.46
CA LEU A 172 -14.73 -4.38 -11.32
C LEU A 172 -14.35 -5.86 -11.47
N ASN A 173 -13.82 -6.28 -12.61
CA ASN A 173 -13.53 -7.70 -12.91
C ASN A 173 -12.03 -8.03 -12.88
N ASN A 174 -11.17 -7.07 -12.71
CA ASN A 174 -9.73 -7.28 -12.67
C ASN A 174 -9.23 -7.71 -11.29
N THR A 175 -8.02 -8.25 -11.27
CA THR A 175 -7.28 -8.61 -10.05
C THR A 175 -5.98 -7.79 -9.95
N SER A 176 -5.46 -7.60 -8.75
CA SER A 176 -4.22 -6.86 -8.52
C SER A 176 -3.01 -7.48 -9.24
N SER A 177 -2.94 -8.80 -9.33
CA SER A 177 -1.87 -9.49 -10.05
C SER A 177 -1.94 -9.24 -11.56
N GLN A 178 -3.15 -9.15 -12.12
CA GLN A 178 -3.34 -8.86 -13.52
C GLN A 178 -2.78 -7.48 -13.89
N ASN A 179 -3.07 -6.44 -13.12
CA ASN A 179 -2.52 -5.10 -13.33
C ASN A 179 -0.99 -5.07 -13.21
N ARG A 180 -0.42 -5.81 -12.26
CA ARG A 180 1.04 -5.95 -12.12
C ARG A 180 1.70 -6.54 -13.35
N ASP A 181 1.11 -7.60 -13.88
CA ASP A 181 1.63 -8.25 -15.09
C ASP A 181 1.56 -7.31 -16.30
N GLU A 182 0.49 -6.53 -16.41
CA GLU A 182 0.31 -5.52 -17.46
C GLU A 182 1.28 -4.35 -17.32
N TYR A 183 1.59 -3.94 -16.07
CA TYR A 183 2.61 -2.91 -15.81
C TYR A 183 4.01 -3.38 -16.22
N ARG A 184 4.40 -4.62 -15.87
CA ARG A 184 5.69 -5.20 -16.25
C ARG A 184 5.93 -5.20 -17.76
N VAL A 185 4.89 -5.37 -18.53
CA VAL A 185 4.97 -5.41 -20.01
C VAL A 185 4.58 -4.08 -20.67
N GLY A 186 4.51 -3.00 -19.89
CA GLY A 186 4.30 -1.65 -20.40
C GLY A 186 2.91 -1.39 -20.98
N GLN A 187 1.89 -2.15 -20.58
CA GLN A 187 0.52 -2.04 -21.12
C GLN A 187 -0.39 -1.10 -20.33
N VAL A 188 0.06 -0.62 -19.18
CA VAL A 188 -0.66 0.33 -18.32
C VAL A 188 0.29 1.40 -17.82
N ALA A 189 -0.26 2.55 -17.43
CA ALA A 189 0.56 3.70 -17.02
C ALA A 189 1.07 3.60 -15.57
N VAL A 190 0.31 2.96 -14.69
CA VAL A 190 0.64 2.87 -13.27
C VAL A 190 0.24 1.51 -12.68
N GLU A 191 0.91 1.15 -11.59
CA GLU A 191 0.51 0.08 -10.67
C GLU A 191 0.31 0.65 -9.27
N GLN A 192 -0.83 0.37 -8.67
CA GLN A 192 -1.13 0.85 -7.32
C GLN A 192 -0.93 -0.27 -6.30
N HIS A 193 0.07 -0.10 -5.46
CA HIS A 193 0.30 -0.96 -4.29
C HIS A 193 1.31 -0.30 -3.33
N HIS A 194 2.01 -1.09 -2.53
CA HIS A 194 3.05 -0.61 -1.63
C HIS A 194 4.45 -0.60 -2.28
N THR A 195 5.41 0.07 -1.65
CA THR A 195 6.78 0.25 -2.15
C THR A 195 7.52 -1.05 -2.44
N GLN A 196 7.23 -2.14 -1.72
CA GLN A 196 7.82 -3.45 -2.03
C GLN A 196 7.41 -3.93 -3.43
N THR A 197 6.13 -3.78 -3.78
CA THR A 197 5.67 -4.13 -5.13
C THR A 197 6.36 -3.29 -6.20
N TRP A 198 6.55 -1.99 -5.96
CA TRP A 198 7.35 -1.16 -6.86
C TRP A 198 8.80 -1.69 -6.99
N THR A 199 9.44 -2.04 -5.88
CA THR A 199 10.79 -2.62 -5.91
C THR A 199 10.81 -3.93 -6.72
N ASP A 200 9.81 -4.78 -6.57
CA ASP A 200 9.71 -6.05 -7.31
C ASP A 200 9.49 -5.83 -8.82
N LEU A 201 8.72 -4.82 -9.20
CA LEU A 201 8.39 -4.51 -10.60
C LEU A 201 9.47 -3.70 -11.32
N CYS A 202 10.27 -2.94 -10.57
CA CYS A 202 11.17 -1.90 -11.07
C CYS A 202 12.62 -2.11 -10.58
N SER A 203 13.02 -3.34 -10.29
CA SER A 203 14.39 -3.67 -9.91
C SER A 203 15.25 -4.01 -11.14
N HIS A 204 16.38 -3.33 -11.30
CA HIS A 204 17.36 -3.67 -12.33
C HIS A 204 18.13 -4.99 -12.08
N THR A 205 17.98 -5.57 -10.89
CA THR A 205 18.67 -6.82 -10.52
C THR A 205 17.75 -8.04 -10.46
N ALA A 206 16.44 -7.82 -10.57
CA ALA A 206 15.44 -8.88 -10.63
C ALA A 206 15.12 -9.24 -12.09
N THR A 207 14.42 -10.34 -12.27
CA THR A 207 13.86 -10.76 -13.56
C THR A 207 12.36 -10.51 -13.58
N ASN A 208 11.76 -10.42 -14.75
CA ASN A 208 10.34 -10.17 -14.93
C ASN A 208 9.91 -8.80 -14.38
N THR A 209 10.66 -7.77 -14.79
CA THR A 209 10.44 -6.37 -14.43
C THR A 209 10.10 -5.54 -15.67
N ILE A 210 9.77 -4.26 -15.48
CA ILE A 210 9.52 -3.33 -16.59
C ILE A 210 10.73 -3.20 -17.52
N TYR A 211 11.95 -3.36 -17.00
CA TYR A 211 13.20 -3.24 -17.75
C TYR A 211 13.45 -4.40 -18.75
N ASP A 212 12.77 -5.54 -18.55
CA ASP A 212 12.80 -6.63 -19.54
C ASP A 212 12.02 -6.27 -20.81
N THR A 213 11.12 -5.29 -20.73
CA THR A 213 10.32 -4.80 -21.86
C THR A 213 10.87 -3.49 -22.43
N ASP A 214 11.36 -2.62 -21.55
CA ASP A 214 11.90 -1.30 -21.87
C ASP A 214 13.12 -1.02 -20.96
N GLU A 215 14.33 -1.26 -21.47
CA GLU A 215 15.58 -1.12 -20.71
C GLU A 215 15.90 0.33 -20.33
N ASP A 216 15.37 1.28 -21.09
CA ASP A 216 15.55 2.71 -20.88
C ASP A 216 14.47 3.34 -19.99
N ALA A 217 13.51 2.55 -19.51
CA ALA A 217 12.44 3.04 -18.64
C ALA A 217 13.02 3.67 -17.36
N GLU A 218 12.52 4.83 -17.00
CA GLU A 218 12.70 5.37 -15.66
C GLU A 218 11.42 5.22 -14.87
N THR A 219 11.52 4.84 -13.59
CA THR A 219 10.35 4.60 -12.74
C THR A 219 10.39 5.47 -11.50
N GLY A 220 9.21 5.83 -11.00
CA GLY A 220 9.03 6.56 -9.76
C GLY A 220 7.93 5.92 -8.92
N PHE A 221 7.81 6.39 -7.69
CA PHE A 221 6.77 5.99 -6.78
C PHE A 221 6.17 7.20 -6.08
N PHE A 222 4.87 7.38 -6.23
CA PHE A 222 4.08 8.39 -5.52
C PHE A 222 3.33 7.70 -4.40
N TYR A 223 3.67 7.94 -3.13
CA TYR A 223 2.91 7.41 -2.01
C TYR A 223 1.79 8.35 -1.61
N PHE A 224 0.70 7.81 -1.08
CA PHE A 224 -0.52 8.58 -0.82
C PHE A 224 -0.33 9.79 0.11
N GLY A 225 0.61 9.71 1.02
CA GLY A 225 0.93 10.80 1.95
C GLY A 225 2.07 11.73 1.49
N GLU A 226 2.49 11.70 0.22
CA GLU A 226 3.62 12.48 -0.29
C GLU A 226 3.50 13.97 0.03
N GLU A 227 2.33 14.57 -0.20
CA GLU A 227 2.10 16.00 0.01
C GLU A 227 2.19 16.44 1.48
N THR A 228 1.89 15.54 2.41
CA THR A 228 1.81 15.85 3.84
C THR A 228 2.93 15.22 4.66
N GLY A 229 3.68 14.29 4.08
CA GLY A 229 4.64 13.47 4.79
C GLY A 229 3.99 12.43 5.72
N ASN A 230 2.70 12.20 5.64
CA ASN A 230 2.00 11.23 6.46
C ASN A 230 2.31 9.81 6.01
N VAL A 231 2.66 8.96 6.95
CA VAL A 231 2.95 7.54 6.74
C VAL A 231 2.08 6.72 7.67
N VAL A 232 1.44 5.69 7.14
CA VAL A 232 0.74 4.67 7.95
C VAL A 232 1.72 3.54 8.24
N ALA A 233 2.07 3.36 9.51
CA ALA A 233 2.89 2.24 9.93
C ALA A 233 2.01 1.00 10.18
N LEU A 234 2.46 -0.15 9.67
CA LEU A 234 1.86 -1.43 10.02
C LEU A 234 2.33 -1.91 11.40
N SER A 235 1.56 -2.83 11.98
CA SER A 235 1.99 -3.55 13.17
C SER A 235 3.23 -4.39 12.88
N ILE A 236 4.13 -4.49 13.84
CA ILE A 236 5.29 -5.38 13.81
C ILE A 236 4.93 -6.86 13.66
N THR A 237 3.68 -7.21 13.86
CA THR A 237 3.15 -8.57 13.62
C THR A 237 2.80 -8.81 12.14
N HIS A 238 2.90 -7.81 11.29
CA HIS A 238 2.82 -7.99 9.84
C HIS A 238 4.06 -8.76 9.37
N GLY A 239 3.88 -9.88 8.69
CA GLY A 239 4.99 -10.76 8.33
C GLY A 239 5.53 -11.63 9.47
N ALA A 240 4.98 -11.52 10.69
CA ALA A 240 5.41 -12.32 11.83
C ALA A 240 5.28 -13.82 11.57
N MET A 241 6.19 -14.59 12.15
CA MET A 241 6.22 -16.04 12.02
C MET A 241 5.55 -16.72 13.21
N ALA A 242 4.89 -17.84 12.96
CA ALA A 242 4.35 -18.73 13.99
C ALA A 242 4.83 -20.15 13.77
N VAL A 243 4.98 -20.90 14.86
CA VAL A 243 5.27 -22.33 14.80
C VAL A 243 3.95 -23.10 14.89
N SER A 244 3.74 -24.07 13.99
CA SER A 244 2.55 -24.92 14.05
C SER A 244 2.52 -25.73 15.35
N ALA A 245 1.38 -25.84 16.00
CA ALA A 245 1.20 -26.71 17.16
C ALA A 245 1.45 -28.19 16.86
N GLY A 246 1.36 -28.61 15.58
CA GLY A 246 1.69 -29.95 15.11
C GLY A 246 3.15 -30.16 14.72
N SER A 247 4.01 -29.15 14.86
CA SER A 247 5.45 -29.25 14.57
C SER A 247 6.13 -30.20 15.57
N LYS A 248 7.03 -31.05 15.06
CA LYS A 248 7.79 -32.03 15.86
C LYS A 248 9.24 -31.63 15.95
#